data_191f4790b1d6e755d5d3bc73f70fba40
#
_entry.id   191f4790b1d6e755d5d3bc73f70fba40
#
_cell.length_a   1.000
_cell.length_b   1.000
_cell.length_c   1.000
_cell.angle_alpha   90.00
_cell.angle_beta   90.00
_cell.angle_gamma   90.00
#
_symmetry.space_group_name_H-M   'P 1'
#
loop_
_entity.id
_entity.type
_entity.pdbx_description
1 polymer ?
#
loop_
_entity_poly.entity_id
_entity_poly.type
_entity_poly.pdbx_seq_one_letter_code
_entity_poly.pdbx_strand_id
1 'polypeptide(L)'
;KSKLLLVDFWASWCGPCRAENPNVVKAYNNYHEKGFDVLGVSLDMEKENWIKAIEDDGLIWHNISDLKYWNNEAAKAYGISSIPSNLLLDENGIIVAKNLRGDDLDKFIGDYLK
;
A
#
# COMPACT_ATOMS: atom_id res chain seq x y z
N LYS A 1 3.08 -0.06 17.66
CA LYS A 1 3.94 0.33 16.54
C LYS A 1 4.23 -0.87 15.64
N SER A 2 4.13 -0.68 14.34
CA SER A 2 4.31 -1.76 13.37
C SER A 2 5.78 -2.19 13.28
N LYS A 3 6.00 -3.49 13.15
CA LYS A 3 7.33 -4.04 12.88
C LYS A 3 7.70 -3.93 11.41
N LEU A 4 6.70 -3.98 10.54
CA LEU A 4 6.85 -3.87 9.09
C LEU A 4 5.65 -3.12 8.53
N LEU A 5 5.90 -2.05 7.79
CA LEU A 5 4.85 -1.22 7.20
C LEU A 5 4.98 -1.23 5.67
N LEU A 6 3.90 -1.60 5.00
CA LEU A 6 3.79 -1.46 3.55
C LEU A 6 3.18 -0.09 3.24
N VAL A 7 3.91 0.74 2.53
CA VAL A 7 3.39 2.00 1.99
C VAL A 7 3.01 1.71 0.53
N ASP A 8 1.72 1.68 0.27
CA ASP A 8 1.16 1.25 -1.01
C ASP A 8 0.62 2.44 -1.80
N PHE A 9 1.27 2.75 -2.91
CA PHE A 9 0.86 3.84 -3.80
C PHE A 9 -0.08 3.29 -4.87
N TRP A 10 -1.29 3.83 -4.94
CA TRP A 10 -2.36 3.31 -5.80
C TRP A 10 -3.33 4.41 -6.19
N ALA A 11 -4.34 4.06 -6.97
CA ALA A 11 -5.47 4.95 -7.26
C ALA A 11 -6.69 4.12 -7.67
N SER A 12 -7.87 4.69 -7.48
CA SER A 12 -9.12 4.02 -7.84
C SER A 12 -9.22 3.72 -9.34
N TRP A 13 -8.61 4.57 -10.17
CA TRP A 13 -8.61 4.43 -11.63
C TRP A 13 -7.50 3.53 -12.16
N CYS A 14 -6.67 3.00 -11.30
CA CYS A 14 -5.52 2.18 -11.70
C CYS A 14 -5.92 0.70 -11.72
N GLY A 15 -6.14 0.14 -12.92
CA GLY A 15 -6.53 -1.25 -13.08
C GLY A 15 -5.58 -2.24 -12.40
N PRO A 16 -4.26 -2.19 -12.68
CA PRO A 16 -3.31 -3.08 -12.03
C PRO A 16 -3.26 -2.93 -10.51
N CYS A 17 -3.47 -1.72 -9.99
CA CYS A 17 -3.55 -1.48 -8.53
C CYS A 17 -4.75 -2.21 -7.95
N ARG A 18 -5.91 -2.10 -8.61
CA ARG A 18 -7.13 -2.76 -8.16
C ARG A 18 -6.99 -4.27 -8.22
N ALA A 19 -6.31 -4.78 -9.24
CA ALA A 19 -6.05 -6.23 -9.37
C ALA A 19 -5.13 -6.75 -8.26
N GLU A 20 -4.21 -5.93 -7.78
CA GLU A 20 -3.29 -6.31 -6.70
C GLU A 20 -3.93 -6.20 -5.31
N ASN A 21 -4.93 -5.34 -5.14
CA ASN A 21 -5.53 -5.09 -3.82
C ASN A 21 -5.96 -6.36 -3.07
N PRO A 22 -6.56 -7.39 -3.70
CA PRO A 22 -6.87 -8.64 -2.99
C PRO A 22 -5.64 -9.31 -2.37
N ASN A 23 -4.50 -9.23 -3.02
CA ASN A 23 -3.26 -9.81 -2.47
C ASN A 23 -2.79 -9.03 -1.25
N VAL A 24 -2.94 -7.71 -1.25
CA VAL A 24 -2.59 -6.88 -0.10
C VAL A 24 -3.53 -7.16 1.07
N VAL A 25 -4.82 -7.29 0.80
CA VAL A 25 -5.81 -7.66 1.83
C VAL A 25 -5.45 -9.01 2.46
N LYS A 26 -5.10 -9.99 1.62
CA LYS A 26 -4.69 -11.30 2.11
C LYS A 26 -3.47 -11.22 3.02
N ALA A 27 -2.45 -10.46 2.61
CA ALA A 27 -1.24 -10.27 3.41
C ALA A 27 -1.56 -9.60 4.73
N TYR A 28 -2.42 -8.58 4.70
CA TYR A 28 -2.84 -7.89 5.91
C TYR A 28 -3.52 -8.86 6.89
N ASN A 29 -4.46 -9.64 6.40
CA ASN A 29 -5.17 -10.61 7.24
C ASN A 29 -4.23 -11.68 7.80
N ASN A 30 -3.24 -12.11 7.03
CA ASN A 30 -2.32 -13.15 7.46
C ASN A 30 -1.31 -12.68 8.50
N TYR A 31 -0.87 -11.42 8.42
CA TYR A 31 0.31 -10.97 9.18
C TYR A 31 0.07 -9.76 10.08
N HIS A 32 -1.12 -9.18 10.09
CA HIS A 32 -1.39 -7.99 10.89
C HIS A 32 -1.10 -8.21 12.37
N GLU A 33 -1.53 -9.35 12.90
CA GLU A 33 -1.32 -9.68 14.31
C GLU A 33 0.16 -9.92 14.65
N LYS A 34 0.98 -10.15 13.64
CA LYS A 34 2.42 -10.38 13.82
C LYS A 34 3.24 -9.09 13.69
N GLY A 35 2.57 -7.95 13.50
CA GLY A 35 3.22 -6.66 13.42
C GLY A 35 3.29 -6.05 12.03
N PHE A 36 2.54 -6.60 11.07
CA PHE A 36 2.43 -6.04 9.72
C PHE A 36 1.30 -5.03 9.64
N ASP A 37 1.55 -3.90 9.00
CA ASP A 37 0.52 -2.90 8.76
C ASP A 37 0.66 -2.34 7.35
N VAL A 38 -0.38 -1.67 6.89
CA VAL A 38 -0.42 -1.06 5.56
C VAL A 38 -0.85 0.39 5.68
N LEU A 39 -0.21 1.26 4.91
CA LEU A 39 -0.65 2.63 4.70
C LEU A 39 -0.90 2.79 3.21
N GLY A 40 -2.15 2.99 2.82
CA GLY A 40 -2.50 3.26 1.44
C GLY A 40 -2.36 4.73 1.13
N VAL A 41 -1.61 5.08 0.09
CA VAL A 41 -1.43 6.46 -0.37
C VAL A 41 -2.00 6.56 -1.76
N SER A 42 -3.11 7.27 -1.91
CA SER A 42 -3.83 7.37 -3.16
C SER A 42 -3.40 8.59 -3.99
N LEU A 43 -3.26 8.36 -5.31
CA LEU A 43 -3.02 9.40 -6.29
C LEU A 43 -4.34 9.82 -6.97
N ASP A 44 -5.46 9.64 -6.31
CA ASP A 44 -6.76 10.06 -6.84
C ASP A 44 -6.89 11.58 -6.88
N MET A 45 -7.78 12.08 -7.72
CA MET A 45 -8.20 13.48 -7.74
C MET A 45 -9.62 13.62 -7.18
N GLU A 46 -10.44 12.58 -7.33
CA GLU A 46 -11.85 12.60 -6.96
C GLU A 46 -12.07 11.82 -5.66
N LYS A 47 -12.42 12.54 -4.60
CA LYS A 47 -12.61 11.94 -3.28
C LYS A 47 -13.65 10.82 -3.29
N GLU A 48 -14.76 11.01 -4.00
CA GLU A 48 -15.83 10.02 -4.04
C GLU A 48 -15.37 8.70 -4.66
N ASN A 49 -14.60 8.77 -5.74
CA ASN A 49 -14.08 7.58 -6.39
C ASN A 49 -13.08 6.85 -5.50
N TRP A 50 -12.26 7.60 -4.78
CA TRP A 50 -11.31 7.05 -3.84
C TRP A 50 -12.00 6.30 -2.71
N ILE A 51 -12.97 6.93 -2.07
CA ILE A 51 -13.72 6.31 -0.96
C ILE A 51 -14.45 5.06 -1.44
N LYS A 52 -15.10 5.13 -2.63
CA LYS A 52 -15.80 3.98 -3.18
C LYS A 52 -14.86 2.80 -3.41
N ALA A 53 -13.67 3.06 -3.95
CA ALA A 53 -12.69 2.00 -4.19
C ALA A 53 -12.22 1.35 -2.89
N ILE A 54 -12.01 2.14 -1.84
CA ILE A 54 -11.65 1.61 -0.51
C ILE A 54 -12.72 0.65 -0.03
N GLU A 55 -13.99 1.03 -0.14
CA GLU A 55 -15.11 0.19 0.27
C GLU A 55 -15.22 -1.07 -0.59
N ASP A 56 -15.18 -0.89 -1.91
CA ASP A 56 -15.35 -2.02 -2.85
C ASP A 56 -14.26 -3.07 -2.70
N ASP A 57 -13.04 -2.64 -2.46
CA ASP A 57 -11.88 -3.54 -2.36
C ASP A 57 -11.59 -3.98 -0.92
N GLY A 58 -12.31 -3.44 0.07
CA GLY A 58 -12.14 -3.82 1.47
C GLY A 58 -10.78 -3.42 2.04
N LEU A 59 -10.32 -2.21 1.73
CA LEU A 59 -9.01 -1.73 2.18
C LEU A 59 -9.14 -1.15 3.59
N ILE A 60 -9.11 -2.02 4.59
CA ILE A 60 -9.47 -1.72 5.98
C ILE A 60 -8.38 -1.03 6.81
N TRP A 61 -7.20 -0.84 6.24
CA TRP A 61 -6.10 -0.14 6.89
C TRP A 61 -6.21 1.37 6.68
N HIS A 62 -5.24 2.11 7.18
CA HIS A 62 -5.22 3.55 7.08
C HIS A 62 -4.97 3.96 5.61
N ASN A 63 -5.85 4.79 5.08
CA ASN A 63 -5.76 5.29 3.71
C ASN A 63 -5.70 6.81 3.73
N ILE A 64 -4.75 7.38 3.01
CA ILE A 64 -4.61 8.84 2.89
C ILE A 64 -4.53 9.25 1.42
N SER A 65 -4.95 10.47 1.14
CA SER A 65 -4.78 11.10 -0.17
C SER A 65 -4.85 12.60 -0.01
N ASP A 66 -4.03 13.33 -0.75
CA ASP A 66 -4.13 14.78 -0.82
C ASP A 66 -4.94 15.22 -2.05
N LEU A 67 -5.43 14.25 -2.85
CA LEU A 67 -6.25 14.45 -4.04
C LEU A 67 -5.55 15.32 -5.11
N LYS A 68 -4.24 15.22 -5.18
CA LYS A 68 -3.42 16.00 -6.08
C LYS A 68 -2.87 15.23 -7.28
N TYR A 69 -3.39 14.02 -7.51
CA TYR A 69 -2.98 13.19 -8.63
C TYR A 69 -1.46 12.93 -8.54
N TRP A 70 -0.71 13.15 -9.63
CA TRP A 70 0.75 12.94 -9.63
C TRP A 70 1.51 13.98 -8.82
N ASN A 71 0.85 15.03 -8.34
CA ASN A 71 1.44 16.00 -7.43
C ASN A 71 1.32 15.60 -5.96
N ASN A 72 0.92 14.36 -5.70
CA ASN A 72 0.87 13.81 -4.35
C ASN A 72 2.23 13.99 -3.67
N GLU A 73 2.23 14.58 -2.46
CA GLU A 73 3.47 14.93 -1.77
C GLU A 73 4.33 13.71 -1.41
N ALA A 74 3.69 12.64 -0.94
CA ALA A 74 4.43 11.42 -0.60
C ALA A 74 5.02 10.75 -1.84
N ALA A 75 4.27 10.72 -2.95
CA ALA A 75 4.75 10.16 -4.20
C ALA A 75 5.98 10.92 -4.70
N LYS A 76 5.95 12.24 -4.62
CA LYS A 76 7.08 13.08 -5.02
C LYS A 76 8.28 12.84 -4.11
N ALA A 77 8.04 12.78 -2.80
CA ALA A 77 9.11 12.59 -1.81
C ALA A 77 9.86 11.27 -2.03
N TYR A 78 9.16 10.21 -2.42
CA TYR A 78 9.76 8.89 -2.65
C TYR A 78 10.10 8.61 -4.13
N GLY A 79 9.92 9.61 -4.99
CA GLY A 79 10.26 9.45 -6.41
C GLY A 79 9.37 8.47 -7.15
N ILE A 80 8.09 8.36 -6.76
CA ILE A 80 7.14 7.45 -7.40
C ILE A 80 6.71 8.02 -8.75
N SER A 81 7.00 7.31 -9.82
CA SER A 81 6.68 7.72 -11.19
C SER A 81 5.65 6.82 -11.88
N SER A 82 5.30 5.71 -11.25
CA SER A 82 4.28 4.79 -11.78
C SER A 82 3.59 4.08 -10.62
N ILE A 83 2.36 3.60 -10.85
CA ILE A 83 1.60 2.80 -9.88
C ILE A 83 1.07 1.55 -10.56
N PRO A 84 0.92 0.43 -9.83
CA PRO A 84 1.19 0.29 -8.41
C PRO A 84 2.68 0.32 -8.08
N SER A 85 3.03 0.97 -6.98
CA SER A 85 4.38 0.96 -6.43
C SER A 85 4.26 0.88 -4.92
N ASN A 86 5.24 0.25 -4.28
CA ASN A 86 5.21 0.18 -2.83
C ASN A 86 6.60 0.19 -2.23
N LEU A 87 6.64 0.50 -0.93
CA LEU A 87 7.82 0.48 -0.10
C LEU A 87 7.50 -0.33 1.13
N LEU A 88 8.46 -1.12 1.60
CA LEU A 88 8.33 -1.80 2.90
C LEU A 88 9.34 -1.17 3.85
N LEU A 89 8.84 -0.69 4.98
CA LEU A 89 9.64 0.00 5.99
C LEU A 89 9.71 -0.84 7.26
N ASP A 90 10.90 -0.87 7.89
CA ASP A 90 11.03 -1.51 9.20
C ASP A 90 10.51 -0.57 10.30
N GLU A 91 10.61 -0.98 11.55
CA GLU A 91 10.11 -0.21 12.69
C GLU A 91 10.87 1.11 12.92
N ASN A 92 12.01 1.27 12.28
CA ASN A 92 12.82 2.49 12.35
C ASN A 92 12.62 3.39 11.12
N GLY A 93 11.71 3.00 10.21
CA GLY A 93 11.43 3.77 9.01
C GLY A 93 12.42 3.54 7.87
N ILE A 94 13.23 2.50 7.97
CA ILE A 94 14.22 2.18 6.92
C ILE A 94 13.55 1.32 5.85
N ILE A 95 13.77 1.67 4.57
CA ILE A 95 13.24 0.90 3.45
C ILE A 95 14.00 -0.43 3.35
N VAL A 96 13.28 -1.53 3.52
CA VAL A 96 13.86 -2.88 3.46
C VAL A 96 13.50 -3.62 2.17
N ALA A 97 12.49 -3.16 1.44
CA ALA A 97 12.13 -3.73 0.13
C ALA A 97 11.27 -2.73 -0.64
N LYS A 98 11.16 -2.94 -1.97
CA LYS A 98 10.34 -2.10 -2.86
C LYS A 98 9.65 -2.95 -3.91
N ASN A 99 8.45 -2.54 -4.28
CA ASN A 99 7.71 -3.05 -5.45
C ASN A 99 7.54 -4.57 -5.46
N LEU A 100 7.15 -5.12 -4.31
CA LEU A 100 6.80 -6.54 -4.20
C LEU A 100 5.31 -6.72 -4.43
N ARG A 101 4.92 -7.79 -5.12
CA ARG A 101 3.54 -8.08 -5.47
C ARG A 101 3.22 -9.56 -5.31
N GLY A 102 1.93 -9.86 -5.14
CA GLY A 102 1.43 -11.23 -5.14
C GLY A 102 2.15 -12.11 -4.14
N ASP A 103 2.56 -13.29 -4.60
CA ASP A 103 3.23 -14.27 -3.76
C ASP A 103 4.58 -13.79 -3.22
N ASP A 104 5.29 -12.97 -3.98
CA ASP A 104 6.58 -12.43 -3.55
C ASP A 104 6.40 -11.51 -2.34
N LEU A 105 5.34 -10.71 -2.34
CA LEU A 105 5.01 -9.85 -1.20
C LEU A 105 4.70 -10.69 0.03
N ASP A 106 3.82 -11.67 -0.12
CA ASP A 106 3.41 -12.55 0.98
C ASP A 106 4.61 -13.28 1.57
N LYS A 107 5.47 -13.83 0.72
CA LYS A 107 6.66 -14.56 1.13
C LYS A 107 7.63 -13.65 1.89
N PHE A 108 7.88 -12.44 1.39
CA PHE A 108 8.77 -11.52 2.05
C PHE A 108 8.29 -11.18 3.48
N ILE A 109 7.00 -10.88 3.59
CA ILE A 109 6.41 -10.54 4.90
C ILE A 109 6.52 -11.71 5.86
N GLY A 110 6.14 -12.90 5.40
CA GLY A 110 6.19 -14.11 6.22
C GLY A 110 7.59 -14.42 6.71
N ASP A 111 8.60 -14.29 5.85
CA ASP A 111 9.99 -14.54 6.21
C ASP A 111 10.52 -13.46 7.18
N TYR A 112 10.13 -12.21 6.94
CA TYR A 112 10.58 -11.08 7.76
C TYR A 112 10.05 -11.17 9.20
N LEU A 113 8.81 -11.60 9.35
CA LEU A 113 8.12 -11.62 10.66
C LEU A 113 8.22 -12.97 11.38
N LYS A 114 9.07 -13.84 10.92
CA LYS A 114 9.31 -15.11 11.62
C LYS A 114 9.75 -14.92 13.06
#